data_3496b8dd606a2313678d75f2b2546818
#
_entry.id   3496b8dd606a2313678d75f2b2546818
#
_cell.length_a   1.000
_cell.length_b   1.000
_cell.length_c   1.000
_cell.angle_alpha   90.00
_cell.angle_beta   90.00
_cell.angle_gamma   90.00
#
_symmetry.space_group_name_H-M   'P 1'
#
loop_
_entity.id
_entity.type
_entity.pdbx_description
1 polymer ?
#
loop_
_entity_poly.entity_id
_entity_poly.type
_entity_poly.pdbx_seq_one_letter_code
_entity_poly.pdbx_strand_id
1 'polypeptide(L)'
;DTLFMAAYFLVRIGKQTDNSQYFRDGLNQFYWHIEYLQDKKTQLFYHGWDNINQNNLSAIHWGRANAWAALTMAETLELLDAFEPMFMELSDALRDQLAALVRVQDESGFWHTVVDDPASYLETSASCGIANALAVYDRVNGFPLYKNNYERAFKQLSCVITEQGAVAGVSAGTAVMHCL
;
A
#
# COMPACT_ATOMS: atom_id res chain seq x y z
N ASP A 1 -6.97 -1.14 5.36
CA ASP A 1 -6.39 -1.95 6.46
C ASP A 1 -6.65 -3.45 6.28
N THR A 2 -7.79 -3.86 5.72
CA THR A 2 -8.17 -5.28 5.57
C THR A 2 -7.12 -6.11 4.82
N LEU A 3 -6.49 -5.52 3.80
CA LEU A 3 -5.43 -6.21 3.05
C LEU A 3 -4.27 -6.61 3.97
N PHE A 4 -3.82 -5.70 4.84
CA PHE A 4 -2.74 -5.97 5.78
C PHE A 4 -3.17 -6.87 6.93
N MET A 5 -4.33 -6.58 7.54
CA MET A 5 -4.78 -7.26 8.76
C MET A 5 -5.33 -8.67 8.52
N ALA A 6 -5.90 -8.94 7.34
CA ALA A 6 -6.57 -10.21 7.07
C ALA A 6 -6.07 -10.89 5.77
N ALA A 7 -6.08 -10.20 4.63
CA ALA A 7 -5.81 -10.83 3.34
C ALA A 7 -4.43 -11.45 3.26
N TYR A 8 -3.40 -10.66 3.56
CA TYR A 8 -2.01 -11.12 3.57
C TYR A 8 -1.77 -12.25 4.58
N PHE A 9 -2.38 -12.14 5.78
CA PHE A 9 -2.32 -13.19 6.77
C PHE A 9 -2.95 -14.50 6.24
N LEU A 10 -4.12 -14.44 5.59
CA LEU A 10 -4.77 -15.61 5.00
C LEU A 10 -3.94 -16.26 3.90
N VAL A 11 -3.32 -15.48 3.03
CA VAL A 11 -2.40 -16.00 2.00
C VAL A 11 -1.22 -16.73 2.64
N ARG A 12 -0.57 -16.12 3.64
CA ARG A 12 0.57 -16.71 4.35
C ARG A 12 0.21 -17.99 5.07
N ILE A 13 -0.83 -17.97 5.88
CA ILE A 13 -1.23 -19.15 6.66
C ILE A 13 -1.74 -20.26 5.76
N GLY A 14 -2.45 -19.90 4.68
CA GLY A 14 -2.91 -20.85 3.67
C GLY A 14 -1.75 -21.60 3.02
N LYS A 15 -0.70 -20.85 2.63
CA LYS A 15 0.52 -21.44 2.05
C LYS A 15 1.30 -22.29 3.07
N GLN A 16 1.43 -21.81 4.31
CA GLN A 16 2.18 -22.51 5.34
C GLN A 16 1.52 -23.81 5.82
N THR A 17 0.19 -23.88 5.76
CA THR A 17 -0.61 -25.03 6.23
C THR A 17 -1.19 -25.86 5.08
N ASP A 18 -0.80 -25.60 3.84
CA ASP A 18 -1.37 -26.21 2.63
C ASP A 18 -2.91 -26.12 2.57
N ASN A 19 -3.50 -25.06 3.19
CA ASN A 19 -4.91 -24.83 3.18
C ASN A 19 -5.31 -23.94 1.99
N SER A 20 -5.74 -24.58 0.91
CA SER A 20 -6.13 -23.91 -0.33
C SER A 20 -7.34 -22.97 -0.17
N GLN A 21 -8.21 -23.19 0.84
CA GLN A 21 -9.33 -22.28 1.09
C GLN A 21 -8.85 -20.95 1.65
N TYR A 22 -8.01 -20.96 2.69
CA TYR A 22 -7.44 -19.72 3.25
C TYR A 22 -6.63 -18.97 2.21
N PHE A 23 -5.84 -19.69 1.41
CA PHE A 23 -5.06 -19.09 0.34
C PHE A 23 -5.93 -18.35 -0.67
N ARG A 24 -6.99 -19.02 -1.19
CA ARG A 24 -7.93 -18.40 -2.14
C ARG A 24 -8.72 -17.26 -1.52
N ASP A 25 -9.18 -17.39 -0.28
CA ASP A 25 -9.94 -16.33 0.41
C ASP A 25 -9.07 -15.06 0.57
N GLY A 26 -7.78 -15.24 0.88
CA GLY A 26 -6.83 -14.13 0.93
C GLY A 26 -6.64 -13.46 -0.42
N LEU A 27 -6.42 -14.22 -1.49
CA LEU A 27 -6.26 -13.68 -2.86
C LEU A 27 -7.52 -12.97 -3.35
N ASN A 28 -8.71 -13.51 -3.05
CA ASN A 28 -9.98 -12.87 -3.41
C ASN A 28 -10.14 -11.48 -2.76
N GLN A 29 -9.59 -11.27 -1.56
CA GLN A 29 -9.59 -9.93 -0.95
C GLN A 29 -8.78 -8.93 -1.76
N PHE A 30 -7.62 -9.32 -2.30
CA PHE A 30 -6.83 -8.45 -3.18
C PHE A 30 -7.61 -8.12 -4.45
N TYR A 31 -8.21 -9.11 -5.10
CA TYR A 31 -9.05 -8.90 -6.28
C TYR A 31 -10.14 -7.85 -6.03
N TRP A 32 -10.94 -8.00 -4.97
CA TRP A 32 -12.02 -7.06 -4.67
C TRP A 32 -11.51 -5.65 -4.31
N HIS A 33 -10.38 -5.54 -3.60
CA HIS A 33 -9.81 -4.22 -3.30
C HIS A 33 -9.29 -3.52 -4.55
N ILE A 34 -8.68 -4.23 -5.47
CA ILE A 34 -8.25 -3.69 -6.77
C ILE A 34 -9.47 -3.23 -7.58
N GLU A 35 -10.50 -4.07 -7.67
CA GLU A 35 -11.68 -3.76 -8.47
C GLU A 35 -12.48 -2.56 -7.94
N TYR A 36 -12.70 -2.48 -6.62
CA TYR A 36 -13.58 -1.48 -6.02
C TYR A 36 -12.87 -0.24 -5.48
N LEU A 37 -11.59 -0.34 -5.13
CA LEU A 37 -10.87 0.74 -4.45
C LEU A 37 -9.75 1.37 -5.26
N GLN A 38 -9.18 0.70 -6.27
CA GLN A 38 -8.16 1.32 -7.10
C GLN A 38 -8.82 2.28 -8.12
N ASP A 39 -8.55 3.57 -7.97
CA ASP A 39 -9.05 4.58 -8.91
C ASP A 39 -8.42 4.39 -10.30
N LYS A 40 -9.25 4.17 -11.29
CA LYS A 40 -8.81 3.93 -12.68
C LYS A 40 -8.10 5.14 -13.33
N LYS A 41 -8.22 6.35 -12.77
CA LYS A 41 -7.57 7.55 -13.29
C LYS A 41 -6.22 7.83 -12.65
N THR A 42 -6.18 7.78 -11.32
CA THR A 42 -4.98 8.10 -10.55
C THR A 42 -4.12 6.87 -10.26
N GLN A 43 -4.71 5.69 -10.25
CA GLN A 43 -4.15 4.40 -9.83
C GLN A 43 -3.88 4.31 -8.31
N LEU A 44 -4.28 5.32 -7.55
CA LEU A 44 -4.25 5.33 -6.09
C LEU A 44 -5.47 4.60 -5.53
N PHE A 45 -5.39 4.21 -4.25
CA PHE A 45 -6.48 3.50 -3.60
C PHE A 45 -7.31 4.43 -2.72
N TYR A 46 -8.62 4.36 -2.87
CA TYR A 46 -9.57 4.91 -1.90
C TYR A 46 -9.56 4.09 -0.61
N HIS A 47 -10.01 4.71 0.49
CA HIS A 47 -9.98 4.07 1.81
C HIS A 47 -11.10 3.05 2.04
N GLY A 48 -12.25 3.22 1.45
CA GLY A 48 -13.40 2.35 1.65
C GLY A 48 -14.40 2.36 0.51
N TRP A 49 -15.23 1.33 0.49
CA TRP A 49 -16.33 1.17 -0.46
C TRP A 49 -17.62 0.95 0.29
N ASP A 50 -18.67 1.68 -0.11
CA ASP A 50 -20.05 1.49 0.38
C ASP A 50 -20.84 0.66 -0.63
N ASN A 51 -21.10 -0.59 -0.25
CA ASN A 51 -21.83 -1.52 -1.11
C ASN A 51 -23.33 -1.18 -1.24
N ILE A 52 -23.89 -0.40 -0.33
CA ILE A 52 -25.29 0.03 -0.39
C ILE A 52 -25.44 1.17 -1.40
N ASN A 53 -24.61 2.20 -1.27
CA ASN A 53 -24.64 3.38 -2.11
C ASN A 53 -23.76 3.26 -3.37
N GLN A 54 -23.01 2.17 -3.52
CA GLN A 54 -22.12 1.87 -4.65
C GLN A 54 -21.12 3.01 -4.92
N ASN A 55 -20.46 3.50 -3.87
CA ASN A 55 -19.47 4.59 -3.96
C ASN A 55 -18.29 4.40 -2.99
N ASN A 56 -17.24 5.20 -3.20
CA ASN A 56 -16.04 5.21 -2.36
C ASN A 56 -16.22 6.14 -1.17
N LEU A 57 -17.00 5.84 -0.19
CA LEU A 57 -17.26 6.55 1.08
C LEU A 57 -16.62 7.94 1.23
N SER A 58 -15.32 8.08 1.00
CA SER A 58 -14.62 9.36 0.86
C SER A 58 -13.81 9.37 -0.44
N ALA A 59 -13.87 10.46 -1.18
CA ALA A 59 -13.12 10.63 -2.43
C ALA A 59 -11.65 11.05 -2.18
N ILE A 60 -10.98 10.45 -1.19
CA ILE A 60 -9.65 10.82 -0.74
C ILE A 60 -8.72 9.62 -0.81
N HIS A 61 -7.52 9.86 -1.30
CA HIS A 61 -6.46 8.86 -1.34
C HIS A 61 -5.60 8.98 -0.07
N TRP A 62 -6.08 8.38 1.01
CA TRP A 62 -5.39 8.40 2.29
C TRP A 62 -4.05 7.65 2.23
N GLY A 63 -2.97 8.32 2.69
CA GLY A 63 -1.59 7.84 2.56
C GLY A 63 -1.37 6.46 3.20
N ARG A 64 -1.83 6.27 4.43
CA ARG A 64 -1.66 5.00 5.14
C ARG A 64 -2.45 3.84 4.50
N ALA A 65 -3.63 4.11 3.94
CA ALA A 65 -4.37 3.10 3.18
C ALA A 65 -3.61 2.68 1.92
N ASN A 66 -3.05 3.66 1.19
CA ASN A 66 -2.21 3.39 0.03
C ASN A 66 -0.93 2.63 0.40
N ALA A 67 -0.32 2.95 1.55
CA ALA A 67 0.84 2.22 2.07
C ALA A 67 0.49 0.76 2.38
N TRP A 68 -0.64 0.49 3.05
CA TRP A 68 -1.08 -0.89 3.32
C TRP A 68 -1.34 -1.68 2.06
N ALA A 69 -2.03 -1.08 1.07
CA ALA A 69 -2.29 -1.75 -0.21
C ALA A 69 -0.98 -2.09 -0.93
N ALA A 70 -0.10 -1.11 -1.12
CA ALA A 70 1.17 -1.31 -1.83
C ALA A 70 2.07 -2.35 -1.14
N LEU A 71 2.25 -2.22 0.18
CA LEU A 71 3.11 -3.12 0.95
C LEU A 71 2.63 -4.56 0.89
N THR A 72 1.34 -4.78 1.13
CA THR A 72 0.79 -6.14 1.15
C THR A 72 0.71 -6.78 -0.22
N MET A 73 0.46 -6.01 -1.27
CA MET A 73 0.56 -6.52 -2.64
C MET A 73 2.00 -6.93 -2.97
N ALA A 74 3.00 -6.10 -2.63
CA ALA A 74 4.40 -6.40 -2.87
C ALA A 74 4.86 -7.66 -2.13
N GLU A 75 4.55 -7.76 -0.84
CA GLU A 75 4.89 -8.95 -0.04
C GLU A 75 4.11 -10.21 -0.45
N THR A 76 2.87 -10.04 -0.95
CA THR A 76 2.11 -11.18 -1.47
C THR A 76 2.74 -11.72 -2.75
N LEU A 77 3.21 -10.86 -3.65
CA LEU A 77 3.91 -11.29 -4.87
C LEU A 77 5.16 -12.14 -4.58
N GLU A 78 5.88 -11.89 -3.47
CA GLU A 78 7.00 -12.74 -3.05
C GLU A 78 6.55 -14.17 -2.65
N LEU A 79 5.30 -14.32 -2.24
CA LEU A 79 4.74 -15.62 -1.84
C LEU A 79 4.12 -16.38 -3.01
N LEU A 80 3.71 -15.68 -4.06
CA LEU A 80 3.02 -16.30 -5.19
C LEU A 80 4.01 -16.98 -6.12
N ASP A 81 3.55 -18.08 -6.73
CA ASP A 81 4.21 -18.64 -7.88
C ASP A 81 3.85 -17.79 -9.11
N ALA A 82 4.79 -17.57 -10.03
CA ALA A 82 4.55 -16.80 -11.25
C ALA A 82 3.43 -17.40 -12.16
N PHE A 83 3.08 -18.66 -11.95
CA PHE A 83 1.96 -19.32 -12.64
C PHE A 83 0.61 -19.19 -11.92
N GLU A 84 0.60 -18.58 -10.73
CA GLU A 84 -0.67 -18.31 -10.04
C GLU A 84 -1.50 -17.32 -10.87
N PRO A 85 -2.76 -17.62 -11.18
CA PRO A 85 -3.59 -16.75 -12.03
C PRO A 85 -3.68 -15.31 -11.55
N MET A 86 -3.66 -15.10 -10.23
CA MET A 86 -3.74 -13.77 -9.63
C MET A 86 -2.41 -12.99 -9.70
N PHE A 87 -1.28 -13.64 -10.03
CA PHE A 87 0.04 -13.02 -10.02
C PHE A 87 0.12 -11.80 -10.95
N MET A 88 -0.33 -11.94 -12.19
CA MET A 88 -0.25 -10.87 -13.19
C MET A 88 -1.16 -9.69 -12.82
N GLU A 89 -2.39 -9.96 -12.38
CA GLU A 89 -3.34 -8.92 -11.98
C GLU A 89 -2.81 -8.11 -10.78
N LEU A 90 -2.30 -8.81 -9.77
CA LEU A 90 -1.72 -8.19 -8.59
C LEU A 90 -0.45 -7.38 -8.94
N SER A 91 0.40 -7.92 -9.81
CA SER A 91 1.62 -7.26 -10.28
C SER A 91 1.33 -5.98 -11.06
N ASP A 92 0.34 -6.03 -11.97
CA ASP A 92 -0.06 -4.87 -12.76
C ASP A 92 -0.69 -3.78 -11.88
N ALA A 93 -1.60 -4.13 -10.98
CA ALA A 93 -2.23 -3.21 -10.06
C ALA A 93 -1.19 -2.52 -9.15
N LEU A 94 -0.24 -3.29 -8.62
CA LEU A 94 0.85 -2.76 -7.80
C LEU A 94 1.78 -1.85 -8.60
N ARG A 95 2.22 -2.27 -9.80
CA ARG A 95 3.06 -1.45 -10.67
C ARG A 95 2.44 -0.07 -10.91
N ASP A 96 1.16 -0.05 -11.25
CA ASP A 96 0.44 1.17 -11.57
C ASP A 96 0.27 2.07 -10.34
N GLN A 97 -0.02 1.47 -9.17
CA GLN A 97 -0.05 2.20 -7.90
C GLN A 97 1.31 2.78 -7.52
N LEU A 98 2.39 1.99 -7.59
CA LEU A 98 3.74 2.46 -7.25
C LEU A 98 4.20 3.59 -8.17
N ALA A 99 3.90 3.49 -9.47
CA ALA A 99 4.18 4.57 -10.41
C ALA A 99 3.40 5.85 -10.06
N ALA A 100 2.15 5.73 -9.60
CA ALA A 100 1.36 6.87 -9.12
C ALA A 100 1.95 7.48 -7.84
N LEU A 101 2.30 6.64 -6.85
CA LEU A 101 2.89 7.08 -5.59
C LEU A 101 4.24 7.80 -5.80
N VAL A 102 5.07 7.31 -6.71
CA VAL A 102 6.35 7.98 -7.04
C VAL A 102 6.14 9.36 -7.64
N ARG A 103 5.09 9.57 -8.45
CA ARG A 103 4.78 10.90 -9.03
C ARG A 103 4.39 11.95 -7.99
N VAL A 104 3.83 11.52 -6.86
CA VAL A 104 3.36 12.41 -5.78
C VAL A 104 4.27 12.39 -4.55
N GLN A 105 5.46 11.80 -4.66
CA GLN A 105 6.47 11.84 -3.59
C GLN A 105 6.98 13.26 -3.39
N ASP A 106 6.92 13.77 -2.17
CA ASP A 106 7.47 15.07 -1.81
C ASP A 106 9.01 15.14 -1.96
N GLU A 107 9.55 16.33 -2.12
CA GLU A 107 11.00 16.57 -2.25
C GLU A 107 11.81 16.06 -1.05
N SER A 108 11.22 16.05 0.14
CA SER A 108 11.82 15.47 1.35
C SER A 108 12.02 13.95 1.26
N GLY A 109 11.32 13.28 0.35
CA GLY A 109 11.28 11.84 0.20
C GLY A 109 10.07 11.19 0.88
N PHE A 110 9.26 11.92 1.62
CA PHE A 110 8.04 11.44 2.27
C PHE A 110 6.81 11.59 1.38
N TRP A 111 5.68 11.10 1.88
CA TRP A 111 4.36 11.27 1.29
C TRP A 111 3.42 11.96 2.26
N HIS A 112 2.49 12.71 1.69
CA HIS A 112 1.45 13.40 2.42
C HIS A 112 0.40 12.44 2.98
N THR A 113 -0.32 12.86 4.03
CA THR A 113 -1.42 12.06 4.62
C THR A 113 -2.59 11.87 3.65
N VAL A 114 -2.81 12.81 2.73
CA VAL A 114 -3.60 12.66 1.51
C VAL A 114 -2.58 12.70 0.37
N VAL A 115 -2.29 11.56 -0.25
CA VAL A 115 -1.08 11.41 -1.08
C VAL A 115 -1.04 12.32 -2.29
N ASP A 116 -2.17 12.73 -2.81
CA ASP A 116 -2.33 13.62 -3.96
C ASP A 116 -2.73 15.06 -3.59
N ASP A 117 -2.67 15.40 -2.29
CA ASP A 117 -2.86 16.76 -1.78
C ASP A 117 -1.58 17.28 -1.08
N PRO A 118 -0.76 18.09 -1.78
CA PRO A 118 0.46 18.64 -1.22
C PRO A 118 0.24 19.69 -0.12
N ALA A 119 -1.00 20.13 0.12
CA ALA A 119 -1.33 21.01 1.25
C ALA A 119 -1.53 20.24 2.57
N SER A 120 -1.71 18.93 2.51
CA SER A 120 -1.81 18.07 3.69
C SER A 120 -0.42 17.83 4.29
N TYR A 121 -0.34 17.42 5.57
CA TYR A 121 0.95 17.20 6.23
C TYR A 121 1.66 15.92 5.76
N LEU A 122 2.99 15.90 5.84
CA LEU A 122 3.80 14.72 5.58
C LEU A 122 3.60 13.69 6.71
N GLU A 123 3.36 12.43 6.35
CA GLU A 123 2.96 11.39 7.29
C GLU A 123 3.98 10.23 7.29
N THR A 124 4.59 10.00 8.46
CA THR A 124 5.73 9.09 8.59
C THR A 124 5.35 7.63 8.37
N SER A 125 4.22 7.16 8.91
CA SER A 125 3.85 5.74 8.79
C SER A 125 3.47 5.35 7.35
N ALA A 126 2.77 6.22 6.63
CA ALA A 126 2.51 6.04 5.20
C ALA A 126 3.82 6.00 4.41
N SER A 127 4.72 6.95 4.70
CA SER A 127 6.02 7.03 4.03
C SER A 127 6.88 5.79 4.25
N CYS A 128 6.89 5.24 5.48
CA CYS A 128 7.55 3.97 5.78
C CYS A 128 6.99 2.81 4.94
N GLY A 129 5.67 2.66 4.93
CA GLY A 129 5.01 1.57 4.22
C GLY A 129 5.20 1.64 2.71
N ILE A 130 5.08 2.85 2.12
CA ILE A 130 5.30 3.06 0.69
C ILE A 130 6.76 2.79 0.32
N ALA A 131 7.73 3.34 1.08
CA ALA A 131 9.15 3.11 0.82
C ALA A 131 9.52 1.62 0.90
N ASN A 132 8.95 0.89 1.87
CA ASN A 132 9.15 -0.55 1.96
C ASN A 132 8.52 -1.29 0.77
N ALA A 133 7.31 -0.92 0.35
CA ALA A 133 6.68 -1.51 -0.84
C ALA A 133 7.52 -1.35 -2.10
N LEU A 134 8.10 -0.15 -2.33
CA LEU A 134 9.00 0.12 -3.43
C LEU A 134 10.25 -0.78 -3.39
N ALA A 135 10.85 -0.94 -2.20
CA ALA A 135 12.04 -1.78 -2.02
C ALA A 135 11.72 -3.28 -2.22
N VAL A 136 10.57 -3.76 -1.73
CA VAL A 136 10.11 -5.14 -1.94
C VAL A 136 9.83 -5.38 -3.43
N TYR A 137 9.15 -4.45 -4.09
CA TYR A 137 8.86 -4.55 -5.53
C TYR A 137 10.14 -4.66 -6.36
N ASP A 138 11.15 -3.81 -6.09
CA ASP A 138 12.45 -3.89 -6.77
C ASP A 138 13.13 -5.25 -6.52
N ARG A 139 13.03 -5.79 -5.30
CA ARG A 139 13.58 -7.10 -4.96
C ARG A 139 12.88 -8.24 -5.72
N VAL A 140 11.55 -8.23 -5.79
CA VAL A 140 10.76 -9.24 -6.51
C VAL A 140 11.08 -9.23 -8.00
N ASN A 141 11.24 -8.06 -8.60
CA ASN A 141 11.53 -7.93 -10.02
C ASN A 141 13.02 -8.09 -10.38
N GLY A 142 13.91 -8.12 -9.37
CA GLY A 142 15.35 -8.24 -9.58
C GLY A 142 16.00 -7.02 -10.24
N PHE A 143 15.32 -5.87 -10.26
CA PHE A 143 15.78 -4.64 -10.88
C PHE A 143 15.46 -3.41 -10.02
N PRO A 144 16.46 -2.53 -9.72
CA PRO A 144 16.32 -1.40 -8.80
C PRO A 144 15.63 -0.18 -9.44
N LEU A 145 14.39 -0.33 -9.90
CA LEU A 145 13.63 0.71 -10.59
C LEU A 145 13.35 1.92 -9.69
N TYR A 146 13.04 1.69 -8.42
CA TYR A 146 12.61 2.73 -7.47
C TYR A 146 13.65 3.04 -6.39
N LYS A 147 14.89 2.59 -6.57
CA LYS A 147 15.95 2.72 -5.56
C LYS A 147 16.11 4.14 -5.02
N ASN A 148 16.18 5.12 -5.89
CA ASN A 148 16.35 6.52 -5.49
C ASN A 148 15.16 7.05 -4.65
N ASN A 149 13.96 6.54 -4.87
CA ASN A 149 12.76 6.95 -4.16
C ASN A 149 12.75 6.42 -2.73
N TYR A 150 12.95 5.11 -2.55
CA TYR A 150 12.94 4.55 -1.19
C TYR A 150 14.19 4.92 -0.39
N GLU A 151 15.37 5.06 -0.99
CA GLU A 151 16.57 5.53 -0.28
C GLU A 151 16.39 6.96 0.25
N ARG A 152 15.76 7.84 -0.53
CA ARG A 152 15.42 9.20 -0.10
C ARG A 152 14.46 9.19 1.09
N ALA A 153 13.43 8.33 1.05
CA ALA A 153 12.51 8.15 2.16
C ALA A 153 13.21 7.57 3.40
N PHE A 154 14.04 6.57 3.26
CA PHE A 154 14.78 5.96 4.39
C PHE A 154 15.77 6.96 5.02
N LYS A 155 16.39 7.80 4.21
CA LYS A 155 17.23 8.89 4.74
C LYS A 155 16.40 9.87 5.59
N GLN A 156 15.22 10.27 5.13
CA GLN A 156 14.34 11.16 5.87
C GLN A 156 13.80 10.48 7.14
N LEU A 157 13.50 9.18 7.10
CA LEU A 157 13.06 8.40 8.27
C LEU A 157 14.08 8.45 9.41
N SER A 158 15.38 8.39 9.10
CA SER A 158 16.42 8.50 10.13
C SER A 158 16.40 9.84 10.88
N CYS A 159 15.85 10.90 10.27
CA CYS A 159 15.75 12.22 10.88
C CYS A 159 14.54 12.39 11.82
N VAL A 160 13.55 11.50 11.74
CA VAL A 160 12.32 11.57 12.54
C VAL A 160 12.30 10.55 13.69
N ILE A 161 13.36 9.76 13.84
CA ILE A 161 13.55 8.85 14.97
C ILE A 161 14.35 9.59 16.04
N THR A 162 13.80 9.71 17.26
CA THR A 162 14.50 10.35 18.39
C THR A 162 15.59 9.43 18.96
N GLU A 163 16.50 10.01 19.76
CA GLU A 163 17.53 9.23 20.48
C GLU A 163 16.93 8.15 21.40
N GLN A 164 15.69 8.34 21.87
CA GLN A 164 14.97 7.38 22.71
C GLN A 164 14.20 6.34 21.88
N GLY A 165 14.31 6.36 20.54
CA GLY A 165 13.65 5.44 19.63
C GLY A 165 12.18 5.77 19.33
N ALA A 166 11.66 6.92 19.74
CA ALA A 166 10.33 7.37 19.35
C ALA A 166 10.31 7.86 17.90
N VAL A 167 9.24 7.56 17.17
CA VAL A 167 9.06 7.98 15.77
C VAL A 167 8.09 9.16 15.73
N ALA A 168 8.55 10.31 15.25
CA ALA A 168 7.74 11.51 15.12
C ALA A 168 6.95 11.53 13.79
N GLY A 169 5.91 12.37 13.70
CA GLY A 169 5.15 12.60 12.47
C GLY A 169 4.21 11.46 12.07
N VAL A 170 3.86 10.57 13.01
CA VAL A 170 2.88 9.51 12.80
C VAL A 170 1.50 10.00 13.18
N SER A 171 0.52 9.88 12.29
CA SER A 171 -0.86 10.25 12.56
C SER A 171 -1.55 9.27 13.51
N ALA A 172 -2.54 9.75 14.25
CA ALA A 172 -3.43 8.92 15.06
C ALA A 172 -4.28 7.97 14.19
N GLY A 173 -5.06 7.10 14.84
CA GLY A 173 -6.03 6.26 14.14
C GLY A 173 -7.04 7.09 13.36
N THR A 174 -7.35 6.68 12.12
CA THR A 174 -8.25 7.39 11.21
C THR A 174 -9.43 6.50 10.87
N ALA A 175 -10.65 6.95 11.20
CA ALA A 175 -11.88 6.28 10.77
C ALA A 175 -12.18 6.55 9.29
N VAL A 176 -12.93 5.65 8.65
CA VAL A 176 -13.52 5.92 7.33
C VAL A 176 -14.63 6.94 7.51
N MET A 177 -14.55 8.07 6.83
CA MET A 177 -15.51 9.17 6.93
C MET A 177 -16.15 9.41 5.56
N HIS A 178 -17.40 9.92 5.55
CA HIS A 178 -18.09 10.30 4.33
C HIS A 178 -17.59 11.64 3.76
N CYS A 179 -16.90 12.43 4.57
CA CYS A 179 -16.28 13.70 4.21
C CYS A 179 -15.08 13.98 5.14
N LEU A 180 -14.22 14.89 4.74
CA LEU A 180 -13.19 15.46 5.61
C LEU A 180 -13.80 16.43 6.60
#